data_9bd78e5e1346f0b2d22da987c05f3638
#
_entry.id   9bd78e5e1346f0b2d22da987c05f3638
#
_cell.length_a   1.000
_cell.length_b   1.000
_cell.length_c   1.000
_cell.angle_alpha   90.00
_cell.angle_beta   90.00
_cell.angle_gamma   90.00
#
_symmetry.space_group_name_H-M   'P 1'
#
loop_
_entity.id
_entity.type
_entity.pdbx_description
1 polymer ?
#
loop_
_entity_poly.entity_id
_entity_poly.type
_entity_poly.pdbx_seq_one_letter_code
_entity_poly.pdbx_strand_id
1 'polypeptide(L)'
;MRGNSHVRCEVGEKLEITSKTYLSPYKSVELELELEQKGKLEMLEMVKSISNMVNIHYIRQKEPKGLGHAIHCAKSFIGNEPFAVLLGDDIVDCETPCLKQLINAYDEYKTSILGVQEVAKEDTNKYGILDVKHIEDRVYKVKDMVEKPSVEEAPSNVAILGRYIITPEIFKILENQEPGKGGEIQLTDALKTLGKQEAIYAYNFEGRRYDVGDKLGFLEATIDFALKRDNLRDDLLDYMKNIIKNIDEDLSLENKEVAIDKE
;
A
#
# COMPACT_ATOMS: atom_id res chain seq x y z
N MET A 1 -10.41 -6.76 -15.13
CA MET A 1 -10.58 -7.59 -13.91
C MET A 1 -10.55 -6.64 -12.74
N ARG A 2 -11.64 -6.50 -11.99
CA ARG A 2 -11.73 -5.58 -10.86
C ARG A 2 -10.99 -6.20 -9.67
N GLY A 3 -9.96 -5.50 -9.17
CA GLY A 3 -9.19 -5.94 -8.02
C GLY A 3 -10.04 -5.87 -6.76
N ASN A 4 -10.13 -6.97 -6.03
CA ASN A 4 -10.69 -6.98 -4.67
C ASN A 4 -9.67 -6.30 -3.75
N SER A 5 -9.98 -5.08 -3.30
CA SER A 5 -9.25 -4.46 -2.21
C SER A 5 -9.54 -5.21 -0.90
N HIS A 6 -8.50 -5.74 -0.28
CA HIS A 6 -8.60 -6.40 1.02
C HIS A 6 -7.98 -5.48 2.06
N VAL A 7 -8.75 -5.15 3.08
CA VAL A 7 -8.25 -4.41 4.25
C VAL A 7 -7.63 -5.42 5.22
N ARG A 8 -6.37 -5.22 5.56
CA ARG A 8 -5.70 -5.90 6.68
C ARG A 8 -5.61 -4.94 7.85
N CYS A 9 -6.10 -5.37 9.01
CA CYS A 9 -5.77 -4.73 10.28
C CYS A 9 -4.56 -5.47 10.86
N GLU A 10 -3.40 -4.83 10.88
CA GLU A 10 -2.18 -5.38 11.49
C GLU A 10 -1.75 -4.48 12.65
N VAL A 11 -1.53 -5.11 13.80
CA VAL A 11 -0.87 -4.49 14.95
C VAL A 11 0.48 -5.19 15.12
N GLY A 12 1.59 -4.52 14.78
CA GLY A 12 2.93 -5.04 15.02
C GLY A 12 3.85 -5.08 13.79
N GLU A 13 5.11 -4.76 14.03
CA GLU A 13 6.18 -4.66 13.05
C GLU A 13 6.47 -5.98 12.31
N LYS A 14 6.69 -5.87 11.00
CA LYS A 14 7.26 -6.81 10.01
C LYS A 14 6.30 -7.76 9.33
N LEU A 15 6.00 -7.50 8.10
CA LEU A 15 6.27 -8.30 6.90
C LEU A 15 5.34 -7.97 5.76
N GLU A 16 5.93 -7.55 4.65
CA GLU A 16 5.27 -7.53 3.36
C GLU A 16 5.60 -8.85 2.65
N ILE A 17 4.61 -9.72 2.49
CA ILE A 17 4.69 -10.84 1.56
C ILE A 17 3.57 -10.67 0.57
N THR A 18 3.93 -10.16 -0.60
CA THR A 18 3.05 -10.14 -1.77
C THR A 18 3.13 -11.49 -2.48
N SER A 19 2.27 -12.40 -2.12
CA SER A 19 1.80 -13.41 -3.05
C SER A 19 0.30 -13.56 -2.88
N LYS A 20 -0.43 -13.77 -3.97
CA LYS A 20 -1.87 -14.08 -3.98
C LYS A 20 -2.20 -15.43 -3.30
N THR A 21 -1.32 -15.95 -2.51
CA THR A 21 -1.56 -17.14 -1.72
C THR A 21 -2.18 -16.67 -0.42
N TYR A 22 -3.51 -16.73 -0.36
CA TYR A 22 -4.24 -16.63 0.88
C TYR A 22 -3.73 -17.70 1.82
N LEU A 23 -2.89 -17.32 2.77
CA LEU A 23 -2.59 -18.15 3.92
C LEU A 23 -3.84 -18.13 4.82
N SER A 24 -4.83 -18.96 4.46
CA SER A 24 -5.83 -19.35 5.44
C SER A 24 -5.09 -20.04 6.60
N PRO A 25 -5.48 -19.85 7.87
CA PRO A 25 -4.91 -20.60 8.98
C PRO A 25 -4.89 -22.12 8.74
N TYR A 26 -5.89 -22.63 8.01
CA TYR A 26 -5.94 -24.04 7.57
C TYR A 26 -4.85 -24.42 6.56
N LYS A 27 -4.47 -23.50 5.64
CA LYS A 27 -3.41 -23.77 4.66
C LYS A 27 -2.01 -23.74 5.26
N SER A 28 -1.77 -22.96 6.30
CA SER A 28 -0.48 -22.98 6.98
C SER A 28 -0.24 -24.31 7.69
N VAL A 29 -1.25 -24.89 8.34
CA VAL A 29 -1.15 -26.20 9.02
C VAL A 29 -0.89 -27.31 8.00
N GLU A 30 -1.60 -27.33 6.88
CA GLU A 30 -1.36 -28.31 5.80
C GLU A 30 0.05 -28.19 5.22
N LEU A 31 0.51 -26.96 4.95
CA LEU A 31 1.85 -26.70 4.44
C LEU A 31 2.92 -27.09 5.48
N GLU A 32 2.71 -26.77 6.74
CA GLU A 32 3.62 -27.15 7.83
C GLU A 32 3.78 -28.65 7.94
N LEU A 33 2.66 -29.40 7.91
CA LEU A 33 2.67 -30.86 7.93
C LEU A 33 3.38 -31.45 6.70
N GLU A 34 3.14 -30.88 5.51
CA GLU A 34 3.80 -31.33 4.28
C GLU A 34 5.32 -31.09 4.32
N LEU A 35 5.75 -29.93 4.82
CA LEU A 35 7.17 -29.59 4.97
C LEU A 35 7.85 -30.48 5.99
N GLU A 36 7.18 -30.80 7.09
CA GLU A 36 7.67 -31.72 8.13
C GLU A 36 7.84 -33.14 7.57
N GLN A 37 6.82 -33.66 6.87
CA GLN A 37 6.87 -34.97 6.24
C GLN A 37 7.97 -35.09 5.18
N LYS A 38 8.26 -34.00 4.46
CA LYS A 38 9.33 -33.93 3.46
C LYS A 38 10.73 -33.62 4.07
N GLY A 39 10.85 -33.45 5.37
CA GLY A 39 12.10 -33.12 6.05
C GLY A 39 12.66 -31.74 5.71
N LYS A 40 11.84 -30.82 5.19
CA LYS A 40 12.27 -29.45 4.82
C LYS A 40 12.22 -28.51 6.03
N LEU A 41 13.06 -28.78 7.03
CA LEU A 41 13.01 -28.13 8.33
C LEU A 41 13.22 -26.62 8.29
N GLU A 42 14.15 -26.10 7.47
CA GLU A 42 14.38 -24.66 7.32
C GLU A 42 13.15 -23.92 6.77
N MET A 43 12.49 -24.52 5.76
CA MET A 43 11.26 -23.95 5.22
C MET A 43 10.11 -24.03 6.23
N LEU A 44 10.05 -25.09 7.01
CA LEU A 44 9.05 -25.25 8.07
C LEU A 44 9.21 -24.18 9.15
N GLU A 45 10.44 -23.93 9.60
CA GLU A 45 10.74 -22.87 10.58
C GLU A 45 10.37 -21.49 10.02
N MET A 46 10.68 -21.21 8.75
CA MET A 46 10.29 -19.97 8.08
C MET A 46 8.76 -19.81 8.08
N VAL A 47 8.01 -20.82 7.67
CA VAL A 47 6.53 -20.77 7.64
C VAL A 47 5.97 -20.58 9.05
N LYS A 48 6.47 -21.30 10.05
CA LYS A 48 6.06 -21.14 11.44
C LYS A 48 6.39 -19.75 12.00
N SER A 49 7.56 -19.20 11.69
CA SER A 49 7.93 -17.84 12.12
C SER A 49 6.98 -16.79 11.58
N ILE A 50 6.55 -16.92 10.32
CA ILE A 50 5.57 -16.02 9.69
C ILE A 50 4.19 -16.20 10.32
N SER A 51 3.73 -17.45 10.47
CA SER A 51 2.39 -17.75 11.02
C SER A 51 2.22 -17.27 12.47
N ASN A 52 3.32 -17.31 13.24
CA ASN A 52 3.32 -16.94 14.66
C ASN A 52 3.65 -15.46 14.91
N MET A 53 3.91 -14.68 13.85
CA MET A 53 4.33 -13.29 13.96
C MET A 53 3.22 -12.41 14.52
N VAL A 54 1.97 -12.68 14.13
CA VAL A 54 0.79 -11.88 14.49
C VAL A 54 -0.48 -12.73 14.44
N ASN A 55 -1.44 -12.42 15.30
CA ASN A 55 -2.77 -13.00 15.22
C ASN A 55 -3.56 -12.37 14.07
N ILE A 56 -3.88 -13.17 13.05
CA ILE A 56 -4.62 -12.70 11.88
C ILE A 56 -6.09 -13.12 12.01
N HIS A 57 -6.98 -12.15 11.86
CA HIS A 57 -8.42 -12.36 11.79
C HIS A 57 -8.95 -11.93 10.42
N TYR A 58 -9.78 -12.76 9.81
CA TYR A 58 -10.35 -12.49 8.49
C TYR A 58 -11.78 -11.99 8.61
N ILE A 59 -12.02 -10.80 8.07
CA ILE A 59 -13.36 -10.19 7.99
C ILE A 59 -13.74 -10.12 6.52
N ARG A 60 -14.87 -10.73 6.18
CA ARG A 60 -15.36 -10.74 4.80
C ARG A 60 -16.21 -9.52 4.53
N GLN A 61 -15.79 -8.72 3.55
CA GLN A 61 -16.68 -7.75 2.90
C GLN A 61 -17.61 -8.52 1.93
N LYS A 62 -18.88 -8.67 2.29
CA LYS A 62 -19.85 -9.46 1.49
C LYS A 62 -20.12 -8.82 0.11
N GLU A 63 -20.18 -7.50 0.06
CA GLU A 63 -20.46 -6.70 -1.13
C GLU A 63 -19.33 -5.68 -1.31
N PRO A 64 -18.70 -5.58 -2.50
CA PRO A 64 -17.59 -4.68 -2.75
C PRO A 64 -18.09 -3.24 -2.94
N LYS A 65 -18.40 -2.53 -1.86
CA LYS A 65 -18.94 -1.16 -1.86
C LYS A 65 -17.86 -0.09 -1.64
N GLY A 66 -16.60 -0.38 -1.89
CA GLY A 66 -15.47 0.53 -1.75
C GLY A 66 -14.69 0.37 -0.45
N LEU A 67 -13.58 1.12 -0.33
CA LEU A 67 -12.63 1.03 0.78
C LEU A 67 -13.24 1.43 2.13
N GLY A 68 -14.02 2.52 2.16
CA GLY A 68 -14.71 2.95 3.39
C GLY A 68 -15.63 1.86 3.93
N HIS A 69 -16.37 1.16 3.06
CA HIS A 69 -17.21 0.05 3.47
C HIS A 69 -16.40 -1.14 3.99
N ALA A 70 -15.24 -1.44 3.39
CA ALA A 70 -14.36 -2.50 3.87
C ALA A 70 -13.88 -2.22 5.31
N ILE A 71 -13.48 -0.97 5.58
CA ILE A 71 -13.11 -0.51 6.92
C ILE A 71 -14.32 -0.61 7.88
N HIS A 72 -15.50 -0.17 7.45
CA HIS A 72 -16.71 -0.27 8.27
C HIS A 72 -17.04 -1.72 8.68
N CYS A 73 -16.80 -2.70 7.81
CA CYS A 73 -16.96 -4.12 8.14
C CYS A 73 -16.10 -4.58 9.34
N ALA A 74 -15.01 -3.89 9.63
CA ALA A 74 -14.13 -4.20 10.75
C ALA A 74 -14.55 -3.54 12.08
N LYS A 75 -15.60 -2.69 12.09
CA LYS A 75 -16.07 -1.92 13.26
C LYS A 75 -16.24 -2.76 14.52
N SER A 76 -16.92 -3.89 14.41
CA SER A 76 -17.20 -4.76 15.56
C SER A 76 -15.96 -5.44 16.14
N PHE A 77 -14.92 -5.57 15.34
CA PHE A 77 -13.65 -6.17 15.72
C PHE A 77 -12.71 -5.14 16.37
N ILE A 78 -12.65 -3.94 15.78
CA ILE A 78 -11.79 -2.84 16.27
C ILE A 78 -12.36 -2.19 17.52
N GLY A 79 -13.68 -2.10 17.63
CA GLY A 79 -14.33 -1.46 18.77
C GLY A 79 -14.14 0.05 18.79
N ASN A 80 -13.66 0.58 19.92
CA ASN A 80 -13.51 2.03 20.14
C ASN A 80 -12.03 2.43 20.33
N GLU A 81 -11.14 1.74 19.63
CA GLU A 81 -9.69 2.00 19.67
C GLU A 81 -9.24 2.68 18.38
N PRO A 82 -8.21 3.55 18.42
CA PRO A 82 -7.51 3.97 17.23
C PRO A 82 -6.86 2.76 16.52
N PHE A 83 -6.89 2.78 15.20
CA PHE A 83 -6.41 1.64 14.43
C PHE A 83 -5.64 2.06 13.20
N ALA A 84 -4.73 1.19 12.76
CA ALA A 84 -3.99 1.37 11.53
C ALA A 84 -4.73 0.72 10.35
N VAL A 85 -4.71 1.41 9.20
CA VAL A 85 -5.12 0.86 7.92
C VAL A 85 -3.91 0.81 7.00
N LEU A 86 -3.67 -0.38 6.45
CA LEU A 86 -2.60 -0.62 5.48
C LEU A 86 -3.22 -1.22 4.22
N LEU A 87 -3.14 -0.51 3.11
CA LEU A 87 -3.58 -1.04 1.83
C LEU A 87 -2.56 -2.07 1.33
N GLY A 88 -3.05 -3.23 0.88
CA GLY A 88 -2.21 -4.36 0.54
C GLY A 88 -1.46 -4.24 -0.78
N ASP A 89 -1.80 -3.24 -1.58
CA ASP A 89 -1.18 -2.89 -2.86
C ASP A 89 -0.16 -1.73 -2.75
N ASP A 90 0.03 -1.16 -1.56
CA ASP A 90 1.09 -0.21 -1.27
C ASP A 90 2.21 -0.87 -0.48
N ILE A 91 3.41 -0.96 -1.05
CA ILE A 91 4.61 -1.46 -0.37
C ILE A 91 5.54 -0.29 -0.11
N VAL A 92 6.06 -0.18 1.10
CA VAL A 92 7.04 0.86 1.45
C VAL A 92 8.31 0.20 1.96
N ASP A 93 9.41 0.48 1.26
CA ASP A 93 10.75 0.03 1.62
C ASP A 93 11.48 1.17 2.34
N CYS A 94 11.79 0.97 3.60
CA CYS A 94 12.38 1.98 4.48
C CYS A 94 13.11 1.34 5.67
N GLU A 95 14.04 2.07 6.26
CA GLU A 95 14.76 1.64 7.44
C GLU A 95 13.85 1.62 8.68
N THR A 96 13.17 2.75 8.94
CA THR A 96 12.12 2.81 9.97
C THR A 96 10.78 2.50 9.31
N PRO A 97 10.08 1.39 9.70
CA PRO A 97 8.81 1.02 9.10
C PRO A 97 7.84 2.19 9.00
N CYS A 98 7.20 2.38 7.83
CA CYS A 98 6.30 3.51 7.58
C CYS A 98 5.22 3.63 8.66
N LEU A 99 4.60 2.51 9.06
CA LEU A 99 3.61 2.52 10.14
C LEU A 99 4.21 3.02 11.47
N LYS A 100 5.47 2.68 11.78
CA LYS A 100 6.13 3.18 12.99
C LYS A 100 6.32 4.70 12.95
N GLN A 101 6.64 5.24 11.78
CA GLN A 101 6.74 6.70 11.61
C GLN A 101 5.38 7.36 11.89
N LEU A 102 4.26 6.79 11.38
CA LEU A 102 2.92 7.31 11.63
C LEU A 102 2.50 7.15 13.10
N ILE A 103 2.88 6.04 13.76
CA ILE A 103 2.61 5.83 15.19
C ILE A 103 3.30 6.90 16.03
N ASN A 104 4.55 7.24 15.72
CA ASN A 104 5.26 8.30 16.43
C ASN A 104 4.52 9.66 16.30
N ALA A 105 4.05 10.00 15.10
CA ALA A 105 3.24 11.19 14.89
C ALA A 105 1.89 11.10 15.63
N TYR A 106 1.24 9.94 15.63
CA TYR A 106 0.00 9.73 16.39
C TYR A 106 0.23 9.89 17.89
N ASP A 107 1.36 9.41 18.41
CA ASP A 107 1.69 9.53 19.84
C ASP A 107 1.83 10.98 20.29
N GLU A 108 2.23 11.85 19.38
CA GLU A 108 2.35 13.29 19.63
C GLU A 108 0.99 14.01 19.49
N TYR A 109 0.29 13.80 18.37
CA TYR A 109 -0.92 14.58 18.03
C TYR A 109 -2.22 13.95 18.55
N LYS A 110 -2.24 12.67 18.90
CA LYS A 110 -3.40 11.91 19.43
C LYS A 110 -4.68 12.05 18.61
N THR A 111 -4.53 12.14 17.29
CA THR A 111 -5.63 12.22 16.32
C THR A 111 -5.27 11.47 15.04
N SER A 112 -6.19 11.40 14.07
CA SER A 112 -5.96 10.68 12.82
C SER A 112 -4.74 11.21 12.05
N ILE A 113 -3.86 10.27 11.60
CA ILE A 113 -2.63 10.55 10.84
C ILE A 113 -2.73 9.86 9.48
N LEU A 114 -2.52 10.61 8.41
CA LEU A 114 -2.51 10.11 7.03
C LEU A 114 -1.06 10.03 6.55
N GLY A 115 -0.65 8.87 6.06
CA GLY A 115 0.65 8.70 5.42
C GLY A 115 0.62 9.27 4.01
N VAL A 116 1.53 10.21 3.73
CA VAL A 116 1.56 10.93 2.44
C VAL A 116 2.96 10.99 1.86
N GLN A 117 3.04 11.22 0.56
CA GLN A 117 4.22 11.72 -0.17
C GLN A 117 3.75 12.62 -1.32
N GLU A 118 4.68 13.39 -1.87
CA GLU A 118 4.44 14.13 -3.10
C GLU A 118 4.51 13.18 -4.30
N VAL A 119 3.55 13.31 -5.21
CA VAL A 119 3.49 12.56 -6.48
C VAL A 119 3.69 13.51 -7.65
N ALA A 120 3.95 12.95 -8.85
CA ALA A 120 3.94 13.73 -10.07
C ALA A 120 2.54 14.32 -10.29
N LYS A 121 2.46 15.53 -10.87
CA LYS A 121 1.17 16.21 -11.09
C LYS A 121 0.20 15.39 -11.92
N GLU A 122 0.69 14.71 -12.93
CA GLU A 122 -0.05 13.81 -13.81
C GLU A 122 -0.66 12.61 -13.10
N ASP A 123 -0.12 12.24 -11.94
CA ASP A 123 -0.58 11.10 -11.14
C ASP A 123 -1.60 11.48 -10.05
N THR A 124 -1.90 12.76 -9.87
CA THR A 124 -2.87 13.22 -8.84
C THR A 124 -4.25 12.59 -9.00
N ASN A 125 -4.64 12.25 -10.22
CA ASN A 125 -5.92 11.60 -10.53
C ASN A 125 -6.02 10.13 -10.09
N LYS A 126 -4.94 9.57 -9.54
CA LYS A 126 -4.90 8.18 -9.03
C LYS A 126 -5.20 8.08 -7.54
N TYR A 127 -5.03 9.16 -6.78
CA TYR A 127 -5.00 9.16 -5.31
C TYR A 127 -5.95 10.19 -4.71
N GLY A 128 -6.23 10.05 -3.42
CA GLY A 128 -6.77 11.14 -2.61
C GLY A 128 -5.72 12.22 -2.42
N ILE A 129 -6.03 13.45 -2.82
CA ILE A 129 -5.10 14.59 -2.75
C ILE A 129 -5.52 15.54 -1.65
N LEU A 130 -4.54 16.03 -0.87
CA LEU A 130 -4.76 16.88 0.28
C LEU A 130 -4.50 18.36 -0.02
N ASP A 131 -5.36 19.25 0.50
CA ASP A 131 -4.96 20.63 0.81
C ASP A 131 -4.36 20.65 2.20
N VAL A 132 -3.10 21.03 2.31
CA VAL A 132 -2.34 20.95 3.56
C VAL A 132 -1.71 22.28 3.92
N LYS A 133 -1.44 22.45 5.23
CA LYS A 133 -0.58 23.51 5.76
C LYS A 133 0.59 22.85 6.49
N HIS A 134 1.80 23.11 6.06
CA HIS A 134 3.01 22.67 6.76
C HIS A 134 3.03 23.20 8.21
N ILE A 135 3.31 22.33 9.15
CA ILE A 135 3.41 22.66 10.58
C ILE A 135 4.87 22.62 11.01
N GLU A 136 5.50 21.45 10.93
CA GLU A 136 6.88 21.25 11.31
C GLU A 136 7.42 19.97 10.66
N ASP A 137 8.73 19.91 10.45
CA ASP A 137 9.45 18.79 9.86
C ASP A 137 8.66 18.12 8.71
N ARG A 138 8.13 16.93 8.93
CA ARG A 138 7.35 16.12 7.96
C ARG A 138 5.85 16.18 8.20
N VAL A 139 5.40 17.03 9.11
CA VAL A 139 4.00 17.08 9.56
C VAL A 139 3.27 18.24 8.89
N TYR A 140 2.09 17.92 8.39
CA TYR A 140 1.16 18.86 7.79
C TYR A 140 -0.19 18.78 8.47
N LYS A 141 -0.84 19.91 8.68
CA LYS A 141 -2.26 19.96 9.04
C LYS A 141 -3.09 19.87 7.78
N VAL A 142 -4.01 18.91 7.73
CA VAL A 142 -4.96 18.75 6.63
C VAL A 142 -6.06 19.79 6.75
N LYS A 143 -6.36 20.50 5.66
CA LYS A 143 -7.45 21.47 5.55
C LYS A 143 -8.62 20.91 4.77
N ASP A 144 -8.34 20.24 3.66
CA ASP A 144 -9.32 19.59 2.80
C ASP A 144 -8.70 18.41 2.04
N MET A 145 -9.54 17.59 1.42
CA MET A 145 -9.10 16.47 0.59
C MET A 145 -10.10 16.18 -0.52
N VAL A 146 -9.59 15.68 -1.64
CA VAL A 146 -10.39 15.34 -2.82
C VAL A 146 -9.96 13.99 -3.36
N GLU A 147 -10.91 13.08 -3.56
CA GLU A 147 -10.66 11.75 -4.11
C GLU A 147 -10.46 11.81 -5.62
N LYS A 148 -9.25 11.44 -6.07
CA LYS A 148 -8.87 11.33 -7.49
C LYS A 148 -9.33 12.54 -8.32
N PRO A 149 -8.90 13.77 -7.98
CA PRO A 149 -9.25 14.96 -8.73
C PRO A 149 -8.70 14.90 -10.16
N SER A 150 -9.19 15.74 -11.05
CA SER A 150 -8.44 16.03 -12.27
C SER A 150 -7.14 16.76 -11.93
N VAL A 151 -6.17 16.76 -12.85
CA VAL A 151 -4.88 17.44 -12.63
C VAL A 151 -5.07 18.93 -12.35
N GLU A 152 -6.08 19.53 -12.99
CA GLU A 152 -6.42 20.95 -12.86
C GLU A 152 -7.13 21.29 -11.55
N GLU A 153 -7.86 20.32 -10.98
CA GLU A 153 -8.64 20.49 -9.75
C GLU A 153 -7.87 20.04 -8.50
N ALA A 154 -6.72 19.40 -8.67
CA ALA A 154 -5.91 18.92 -7.56
C ALA A 154 -5.42 20.10 -6.69
N PRO A 155 -5.76 20.15 -5.39
CA PRO A 155 -5.37 21.26 -4.51
C PRO A 155 -3.87 21.32 -4.25
N SER A 156 -3.15 20.23 -4.47
CA SER A 156 -1.70 20.08 -4.34
C SER A 156 -1.24 18.82 -5.07
N ASN A 157 0.00 18.40 -4.84
CA ASN A 157 0.53 17.09 -5.24
C ASN A 157 0.81 16.16 -4.03
N VAL A 158 0.29 16.50 -2.85
CA VAL A 158 0.43 15.67 -1.64
C VAL A 158 -0.66 14.59 -1.64
N ALA A 159 -0.25 13.35 -1.92
CA ALA A 159 -1.13 12.21 -2.09
C ALA A 159 -1.17 11.32 -0.83
N ILE A 160 -2.35 10.80 -0.52
CA ILE A 160 -2.52 9.79 0.54
C ILE A 160 -2.12 8.44 -0.04
N LEU A 161 -1.16 7.77 0.60
CA LEU A 161 -0.52 6.57 0.06
C LEU A 161 -0.71 5.34 0.97
N GLY A 162 -1.96 4.91 1.11
CA GLY A 162 -2.30 3.59 1.64
C GLY A 162 -1.92 3.27 3.08
N ARG A 163 -1.46 4.25 3.86
CA ARG A 163 -1.08 4.11 5.27
C ARG A 163 -1.82 5.15 6.10
N TYR A 164 -2.54 4.68 7.13
CA TYR A 164 -3.36 5.54 7.98
C TYR A 164 -3.29 5.09 9.42
N ILE A 165 -3.42 6.02 10.35
CA ILE A 165 -3.91 5.79 11.71
C ILE A 165 -5.19 6.59 11.85
N ILE A 166 -6.27 5.93 12.20
CA ILE A 166 -7.61 6.52 12.18
C ILE A 166 -8.25 6.36 13.57
N THR A 167 -8.91 7.40 14.04
CA THR A 167 -9.70 7.38 15.27
C THR A 167 -11.02 6.64 15.06
N PRO A 168 -11.60 6.00 16.08
CA PRO A 168 -12.81 5.20 15.94
C PRO A 168 -14.06 6.01 15.56
N GLU A 169 -14.01 7.34 15.67
CA GLU A 169 -15.06 8.27 15.24
C GLU A 169 -15.43 8.09 13.77
N ILE A 170 -14.50 7.64 12.94
CA ILE A 170 -14.72 7.34 11.53
C ILE A 170 -15.88 6.35 11.31
N PHE A 171 -16.09 5.41 12.22
CA PHE A 171 -17.14 4.41 12.08
C PHE A 171 -18.56 5.00 12.12
N LYS A 172 -18.76 6.09 12.88
CA LYS A 172 -20.05 6.80 12.92
C LYS A 172 -20.35 7.50 11.60
N ILE A 173 -19.30 7.96 10.94
CA ILE A 173 -19.40 8.62 9.63
C ILE A 173 -19.67 7.57 8.55
N LEU A 174 -18.86 6.49 8.50
CA LEU A 174 -19.00 5.42 7.52
C LEU A 174 -20.36 4.70 7.57
N GLU A 175 -20.99 4.65 8.74
CA GLU A 175 -22.31 4.04 8.92
C GLU A 175 -23.41 4.73 8.13
N ASN A 176 -23.29 6.06 7.93
CA ASN A 176 -24.31 6.89 7.31
C ASN A 176 -23.81 7.56 6.01
N GLN A 177 -22.65 7.14 5.52
CA GLN A 177 -22.07 7.77 4.35
C GLN A 177 -22.71 7.25 3.07
N GLU A 178 -23.19 8.20 2.25
CA GLU A 178 -23.67 7.90 0.90
C GLU A 178 -22.51 7.57 -0.05
N PRO A 179 -22.76 6.74 -1.07
CA PRO A 179 -21.76 6.45 -2.09
C PRO A 179 -21.29 7.73 -2.81
N GLY A 180 -19.98 7.88 -2.94
CA GLY A 180 -19.34 8.99 -3.64
C GLY A 180 -18.90 8.61 -5.06
N LYS A 181 -17.69 9.04 -5.45
CA LYS A 181 -17.12 8.79 -6.76
C LYS A 181 -17.12 7.29 -7.11
N GLY A 182 -17.61 6.96 -8.30
CA GLY A 182 -17.70 5.56 -8.75
C GLY A 182 -18.82 4.73 -8.12
N GLY A 183 -19.71 5.33 -7.32
CA GLY A 183 -20.76 4.62 -6.59
C GLY A 183 -20.23 3.84 -5.38
N GLU A 184 -19.05 4.19 -4.89
CA GLU A 184 -18.37 3.53 -3.77
C GLU A 184 -18.39 4.40 -2.50
N ILE A 185 -18.39 3.78 -1.34
CA ILE A 185 -18.16 4.45 -0.06
C ILE A 185 -16.66 4.71 0.05
N GLN A 186 -16.26 5.94 -0.28
CA GLN A 186 -14.86 6.35 -0.32
C GLN A 186 -14.34 6.69 1.08
N LEU A 187 -13.15 6.18 1.43
CA LEU A 187 -12.50 6.54 2.69
C LEU A 187 -12.15 8.03 2.75
N THR A 188 -11.71 8.60 1.63
CA THR A 188 -11.34 10.02 1.54
C THR A 188 -12.51 10.93 1.89
N ASP A 189 -13.73 10.60 1.43
CA ASP A 189 -14.94 11.39 1.77
C ASP A 189 -15.31 11.27 3.27
N ALA A 190 -15.10 10.08 3.85
CA ALA A 190 -15.29 9.87 5.29
C ALA A 190 -14.27 10.67 6.10
N LEU A 191 -13.00 10.64 5.71
CA LEU A 191 -11.94 11.42 6.35
C LEU A 191 -12.16 12.92 6.22
N LYS A 192 -12.63 13.39 5.05
CA LYS A 192 -13.04 14.79 4.86
C LYS A 192 -14.14 15.20 5.84
N THR A 193 -15.09 14.33 6.08
CA THR A 193 -16.17 14.56 7.05
C THR A 193 -15.64 14.52 8.48
N LEU A 194 -14.75 13.59 8.80
CA LEU A 194 -14.07 13.51 10.10
C LEU A 194 -13.24 14.77 10.37
N GLY A 195 -12.55 15.30 9.37
CA GLY A 195 -11.75 16.53 9.47
C GLY A 195 -12.52 17.80 9.82
N LYS A 196 -13.89 17.76 9.71
CA LYS A 196 -14.75 18.84 10.21
C LYS A 196 -15.04 18.71 11.71
N GLN A 197 -14.82 17.55 12.31
CA GLN A 197 -15.10 17.24 13.70
C GLN A 197 -13.84 17.25 14.56
N GLU A 198 -12.72 16.82 14.01
CA GLU A 198 -11.42 16.78 14.68
C GLU A 198 -10.29 17.20 13.73
N ALA A 199 -9.14 17.59 14.29
CA ALA A 199 -7.96 17.86 13.47
C ALA A 199 -7.44 16.56 12.85
N ILE A 200 -7.03 16.61 11.59
CA ILE A 200 -6.33 15.51 10.91
C ILE A 200 -4.96 16.03 10.50
N TYR A 201 -3.93 15.21 10.69
CA TYR A 201 -2.59 15.51 10.22
C TYR A 201 -2.15 14.52 9.15
N ALA A 202 -1.28 14.99 8.28
CA ALA A 202 -0.59 14.17 7.30
C ALA A 202 0.91 14.10 7.67
N TYR A 203 1.48 12.93 7.56
CA TYR A 203 2.90 12.69 7.78
C TYR A 203 3.55 12.25 6.47
N ASN A 204 4.51 13.05 5.99
CA ASN A 204 5.31 12.73 4.80
C ASN A 204 6.36 11.69 5.19
N PHE A 205 6.00 10.41 5.05
CA PHE A 205 6.83 9.30 5.49
C PHE A 205 8.10 9.14 4.62
N GLU A 206 9.15 8.62 5.23
CA GLU A 206 10.38 8.23 4.55
C GLU A 206 10.24 6.83 3.99
N GLY A 207 10.91 6.61 2.86
CA GLY A 207 10.99 5.33 2.20
C GLY A 207 10.55 5.38 0.75
N ARG A 208 10.96 4.36 0.01
CA ARG A 208 10.50 4.15 -1.37
C ARG A 208 9.18 3.40 -1.37
N ARG A 209 8.16 4.03 -1.94
CA ARG A 209 6.85 3.41 -2.14
C ARG A 209 6.80 2.71 -3.51
N TYR A 210 6.15 1.56 -3.53
CA TYR A 210 5.77 0.84 -4.74
C TYR A 210 4.26 0.66 -4.76
N ASP A 211 3.63 1.07 -5.86
CA ASP A 211 2.23 0.79 -6.14
C ASP A 211 2.13 -0.55 -6.88
N VAL A 212 1.99 -1.64 -6.12
CA VAL A 212 1.90 -2.97 -6.74
C VAL A 212 0.51 -3.29 -7.31
N GLY A 213 -0.43 -2.37 -7.19
CA GLY A 213 -1.69 -2.35 -7.93
C GLY A 213 -1.49 -1.96 -9.39
N ASP A 214 -0.45 -1.17 -9.69
CA ASP A 214 0.00 -0.87 -11.04
C ASP A 214 0.96 -1.94 -11.57
N LYS A 215 0.93 -2.18 -12.89
CA LYS A 215 1.76 -3.23 -13.53
C LYS A 215 3.25 -2.92 -13.42
N LEU A 216 3.64 -1.68 -13.68
CA LEU A 216 5.04 -1.27 -13.63
C LEU A 216 5.54 -1.27 -12.18
N GLY A 217 4.78 -0.70 -11.25
CA GLY A 217 5.12 -0.71 -9.83
C GLY A 217 5.27 -2.12 -9.25
N PHE A 218 4.43 -3.09 -9.69
CA PHE A 218 4.59 -4.50 -9.34
C PHE A 218 5.92 -5.08 -9.84
N LEU A 219 6.32 -4.78 -11.09
CA LEU A 219 7.58 -5.25 -11.65
C LEU A 219 8.78 -4.60 -10.94
N GLU A 220 8.73 -3.29 -10.70
CA GLU A 220 9.77 -2.56 -9.96
C GLU A 220 9.97 -3.15 -8.56
N ALA A 221 8.89 -3.34 -7.80
CA ALA A 221 8.96 -3.96 -6.49
C ALA A 221 9.57 -5.36 -6.57
N THR A 222 9.11 -6.18 -7.52
CA THR A 222 9.59 -7.56 -7.69
C THR A 222 11.10 -7.59 -7.96
N ILE A 223 11.59 -6.74 -8.84
CA ILE A 223 13.01 -6.65 -9.19
C ILE A 223 13.83 -6.18 -7.98
N ASP A 224 13.42 -5.07 -7.36
CA ASP A 224 14.18 -4.47 -6.27
C ASP A 224 14.26 -5.39 -5.04
N PHE A 225 13.16 -6.06 -4.69
CA PHE A 225 13.17 -7.03 -3.59
C PHE A 225 13.93 -8.32 -3.94
N ALA A 226 13.93 -8.76 -5.21
CA ALA A 226 14.74 -9.89 -5.63
C ALA A 226 16.24 -9.57 -5.57
N LEU A 227 16.65 -8.35 -5.96
CA LEU A 227 18.03 -7.88 -5.86
C LEU A 227 18.57 -7.77 -4.42
N LYS A 228 17.70 -7.67 -3.42
CA LYS A 228 18.07 -7.70 -2.00
C LYS A 228 18.30 -9.10 -1.47
N ARG A 229 17.97 -10.15 -2.24
CA ARG A 229 18.09 -11.54 -1.83
C ARG A 229 19.36 -12.15 -2.38
N ASP A 230 20.27 -12.59 -1.51
CA ASP A 230 21.57 -13.15 -1.90
C ASP A 230 21.43 -14.34 -2.85
N ASN A 231 20.41 -15.19 -2.66
CA ASN A 231 20.16 -16.36 -3.50
C ASN A 231 19.54 -16.05 -4.88
N LEU A 232 19.24 -14.80 -5.18
CA LEU A 232 18.63 -14.39 -6.46
C LEU A 232 19.39 -13.26 -7.15
N ARG A 233 20.12 -12.46 -6.40
CA ARG A 233 20.75 -11.22 -6.85
C ARG A 233 21.60 -11.42 -8.10
N ASP A 234 22.57 -12.33 -8.02
CA ASP A 234 23.59 -12.48 -9.07
C ASP A 234 22.99 -13.02 -10.37
N ASP A 235 22.15 -14.06 -10.27
CA ASP A 235 21.46 -14.65 -11.42
C ASP A 235 20.53 -13.62 -12.08
N LEU A 236 19.80 -12.83 -11.28
CA LEU A 236 18.91 -11.79 -11.80
C LEU A 236 19.70 -10.65 -12.48
N LEU A 237 20.80 -10.21 -11.88
CA LEU A 237 21.67 -9.19 -12.48
C LEU A 237 22.23 -9.63 -13.83
N ASP A 238 22.68 -10.86 -13.93
CA ASP A 238 23.22 -11.38 -15.20
C ASP A 238 22.12 -11.57 -16.26
N TYR A 239 20.94 -12.01 -15.85
CA TYR A 239 19.78 -12.07 -16.72
C TYR A 239 19.39 -10.68 -17.26
N MET A 240 19.30 -9.66 -16.39
CA MET A 240 18.96 -8.29 -16.78
C MET A 240 20.01 -7.69 -17.74
N LYS A 241 21.32 -7.88 -17.49
CA LYS A 241 22.39 -7.45 -18.38
C LYS A 241 22.24 -8.06 -19.78
N ASN A 242 21.93 -9.35 -19.85
CA ASN A 242 21.72 -10.03 -21.12
C ASN A 242 20.51 -9.50 -21.89
N ILE A 243 19.40 -9.21 -21.20
CA ILE A 243 18.23 -8.58 -21.84
C ILE A 243 18.60 -7.22 -22.42
N ILE A 244 19.22 -6.35 -21.62
CA ILE A 244 19.61 -5.00 -22.06
C ILE A 244 20.52 -5.09 -23.29
N LYS A 245 21.54 -5.96 -23.25
CA LYS A 245 22.46 -6.17 -24.38
C LYS A 245 21.72 -6.58 -25.65
N ASN A 246 20.79 -7.53 -25.58
CA ASN A 246 20.02 -7.99 -26.74
C ASN A 246 19.15 -6.86 -27.32
N ILE A 247 18.49 -6.06 -26.46
CA ILE A 247 17.69 -4.91 -26.90
C ILE A 247 18.58 -3.87 -27.60
N ASP A 248 19.75 -3.57 -27.06
CA ASP A 248 20.69 -2.62 -27.69
C ASP A 248 21.18 -3.11 -29.04
N GLU A 249 21.45 -4.43 -29.20
CA GLU A 249 21.82 -5.05 -30.46
C GLU A 249 20.68 -4.94 -31.49
N ASP A 250 19.43 -5.25 -31.11
CA ASP A 250 18.25 -5.14 -31.98
C ASP A 250 18.01 -3.68 -32.44
N LEU A 251 18.05 -2.72 -31.52
CA LEU A 251 17.91 -1.30 -31.84
C LEU A 251 19.02 -0.80 -32.79
N SER A 252 20.25 -1.35 -32.67
CA SER A 252 21.35 -1.01 -33.54
C SER A 252 21.17 -1.55 -34.96
N LEU A 253 20.49 -2.68 -35.12
CA LEU A 253 20.14 -3.27 -36.41
C LEU A 253 19.03 -2.49 -37.11
N GLU A 254 17.94 -2.17 -36.39
CA GLU A 254 16.85 -1.35 -36.93
C GLU A 254 17.33 0.02 -37.44
N ASN A 255 18.21 0.68 -36.67
CA ASN A 255 18.78 1.97 -37.10
C ASN A 255 19.66 1.88 -38.37
N LYS A 256 20.31 0.74 -38.60
CA LYS A 256 21.10 0.51 -39.84
C LYS A 256 20.21 0.26 -41.04
N GLU A 257 19.12 -0.50 -40.88
CA GLU A 257 18.14 -0.75 -41.95
C GLU A 257 17.45 0.55 -42.40
N VAL A 258 17.02 1.40 -41.44
CA VAL A 258 16.41 2.70 -41.73
C VAL A 258 17.38 3.67 -42.42
N ALA A 259 18.70 3.53 -42.23
CA ALA A 259 19.71 4.34 -42.91
C ALA A 259 19.93 3.91 -44.38
N ILE A 260 19.81 2.61 -44.66
CA ILE A 260 19.99 2.04 -46.02
C ILE A 260 18.78 2.38 -46.91
N ASP A 261 17.57 2.42 -46.38
CA ASP A 261 16.36 2.74 -47.16
C ASP A 261 16.23 4.24 -47.50
N LYS A 262 17.14 5.08 -47.05
CA LYS A 262 17.15 6.53 -47.32
C LYS A 262 18.23 6.99 -48.31
N GLU A 263 19.06 6.08 -48.80
CA GLU A 263 20.00 6.29 -49.90
C GLU A 263 19.45 5.74 -51.25
#